data_f5e6b0d83e0291a6eb5d26135ec11e23
#
_entry.id   f5e6b0d83e0291a6eb5d26135ec11e23
#
_cell.length_a   1.000
_cell.length_b   1.000
_cell.length_c   1.000
_cell.angle_alpha   90.00
_cell.angle_beta   90.00
_cell.angle_gamma   90.00
#
_symmetry.space_group_name_H-M   'P 1'
#
loop_
_entity.id
_entity.type
_entity.pdbx_description
1 polymer ?
#
loop_
_entity_poly.entity_id
_entity_poly.type
_entity_poly.pdbx_seq_one_letter_code
_entity_poly.pdbx_strand_id
1 'polypeptide(L)'
;MKSKIMFFYTETPLHIGCGNDVGAVDSPVQRDSHTGFPIIPGSAVKGVLRDLQDDSSCNEVFGSASGEELSKSGDIAFCEGKLLAFPLRSMKNSFVWATCPYILGRFAERIGCEVPRFPALSDESKIYADSSVCVDGKHAVIEEYTFEVVPDTGILERVAEIFSKVECGGRVWRGSFGKRIAIFSDTMMSYFAKTACSVDQHVCIDDSTGIAKDGALFNIETVPSDSLFYSEMFELRAGAFDKLTFGGGMLQIGGDASTGLGFCKVDFFGKDCSDD
;
A
#
# COMPACT_ATOMS: atom_id res chain seq x y z
N MET A 1 -24.23 6.50 5.07
CA MET A 1 -23.38 6.82 3.91
C MET A 1 -22.73 5.52 3.46
N LYS A 2 -22.95 5.07 2.21
CA LYS A 2 -22.33 3.85 1.71
C LYS A 2 -20.82 4.05 1.56
N SER A 3 -20.04 3.00 1.83
CA SER A 3 -18.59 3.01 1.63
C SER A 3 -18.13 1.75 0.89
N LYS A 4 -17.06 1.86 0.15
CA LYS A 4 -16.32 0.75 -0.45
C LYS A 4 -14.85 0.86 -0.08
N ILE A 5 -14.19 -0.27 0.08
CA ILE A 5 -12.74 -0.34 0.26
C ILE A 5 -12.14 -0.78 -1.06
N MET A 6 -11.15 -0.05 -1.54
CA MET A 6 -10.36 -0.35 -2.72
C MET A 6 -8.99 -0.82 -2.26
N PHE A 7 -8.58 -2.01 -2.67
CA PHE A 7 -7.26 -2.55 -2.39
C PHE A 7 -6.32 -2.33 -3.57
N PHE A 8 -5.05 -2.07 -3.27
CA PHE A 8 -3.98 -1.97 -4.24
C PHE A 8 -2.86 -2.93 -3.85
N TYR A 9 -2.59 -3.89 -4.70
CA TYR A 9 -1.43 -4.77 -4.58
C TYR A 9 -0.41 -4.40 -5.65
N THR A 10 0.76 -3.95 -5.26
CA THR A 10 1.80 -3.49 -6.19
C THR A 10 2.45 -4.67 -6.90
N GLU A 11 2.22 -4.81 -8.21
CA GLU A 11 2.89 -5.80 -9.05
C GLU A 11 4.29 -5.32 -9.46
N THR A 12 4.47 -4.01 -9.54
CA THR A 12 5.75 -3.36 -9.80
C THR A 12 6.03 -2.31 -8.72
N PRO A 13 7.29 -1.87 -8.53
CA PRO A 13 7.60 -0.84 -7.56
C PRO A 13 6.76 0.41 -7.79
N LEU A 14 6.32 1.05 -6.71
CA LEU A 14 5.42 2.19 -6.75
C LEU A 14 6.15 3.47 -6.38
N HIS A 15 6.13 4.46 -7.29
CA HIS A 15 6.60 5.80 -7.00
C HIS A 15 5.45 6.81 -7.02
N ILE A 16 5.07 7.30 -5.85
CA ILE A 16 4.20 8.46 -5.70
C ILE A 16 4.97 9.53 -4.95
N GLY A 17 5.62 10.40 -5.71
CA GLY A 17 6.52 11.42 -5.17
C GLY A 17 5.80 12.52 -4.41
N CYS A 18 6.47 13.11 -3.42
CA CYS A 18 6.02 14.31 -2.71
C CYS A 18 6.56 15.61 -3.33
N GLY A 19 7.20 15.54 -4.49
CA GLY A 19 7.97 16.61 -5.10
C GLY A 19 9.47 16.45 -4.84
N ASN A 20 10.27 17.42 -5.30
CA ASN A 20 11.72 17.40 -5.07
C ASN A 20 12.01 17.81 -3.62
N ASP A 21 12.85 17.02 -2.95
CA ASP A 21 13.34 17.31 -1.60
C ASP A 21 14.83 17.66 -1.64
N VAL A 22 15.29 18.40 -0.61
CA VAL A 22 16.69 18.78 -0.39
C VAL A 22 17.43 17.71 0.41
N GLY A 23 16.79 16.55 0.65
CA GLY A 23 17.32 15.42 1.42
C GLY A 23 18.33 14.57 0.64
N ALA A 24 18.61 13.39 1.20
CA ALA A 24 19.50 12.41 0.57
C ALA A 24 18.88 11.71 -0.66
N VAL A 25 17.57 11.80 -0.83
CA VAL A 25 16.81 11.28 -1.98
C VAL A 25 16.14 12.46 -2.68
N ASP A 26 16.40 12.63 -3.97
CA ASP A 26 15.87 13.77 -4.73
C ASP A 26 14.36 13.72 -4.93
N SER A 27 13.82 12.50 -5.09
CA SER A 27 12.39 12.27 -5.26
C SER A 27 11.90 11.18 -4.28
N PRO A 28 11.60 11.53 -3.03
CA PRO A 28 11.09 10.59 -2.04
C PRO A 28 9.62 10.27 -2.26
N VAL A 29 9.17 9.09 -1.76
CA VAL A 29 7.75 8.73 -1.77
C VAL A 29 6.97 9.50 -0.72
N GLN A 30 5.69 9.73 -1.01
CA GLN A 30 4.78 10.40 -0.09
C GLN A 30 4.47 9.53 1.12
N ARG A 31 4.52 10.12 2.30
CA ARG A 31 4.38 9.43 3.59
C ARG A 31 3.40 10.14 4.51
N ASP A 32 2.76 9.35 5.34
CA ASP A 32 2.02 9.85 6.49
C ASP A 32 2.99 10.47 7.52
N SER A 33 2.73 11.70 7.93
CA SER A 33 3.66 12.49 8.75
C SER A 33 3.91 11.93 10.14
N HIS A 34 2.92 11.25 10.75
CA HIS A 34 3.04 10.75 12.12
C HIS A 34 3.55 9.30 12.21
N THR A 35 3.31 8.46 11.18
CA THR A 35 3.77 7.08 11.14
C THR A 35 5.03 6.90 10.30
N GLY A 36 5.22 7.75 9.30
CA GLY A 36 6.22 7.56 8.25
C GLY A 36 5.88 6.47 7.23
N PHE A 37 4.68 5.90 7.30
CA PHE A 37 4.26 4.89 6.33
C PHE A 37 4.04 5.52 4.95
N PRO A 38 4.44 4.86 3.86
CA PRO A 38 4.10 5.31 2.52
C PRO A 38 2.59 5.31 2.33
N ILE A 39 2.09 6.28 1.59
CA ILE A 39 0.67 6.46 1.29
C ILE A 39 0.43 6.65 -0.21
N ILE A 40 -0.78 6.34 -0.64
CA ILE A 40 -1.30 6.73 -1.95
C ILE A 40 -2.27 7.90 -1.75
N PRO A 41 -1.95 9.13 -2.12
CA PRO A 41 -2.86 10.26 -1.94
C PRO A 41 -4.22 10.04 -2.57
N GLY A 42 -5.30 10.43 -1.91
CA GLY A 42 -6.65 10.35 -2.47
C GLY A 42 -6.81 11.11 -3.78
N SER A 43 -6.03 12.17 -3.98
CA SER A 43 -5.96 12.89 -5.25
C SER A 43 -5.38 12.05 -6.38
N ALA A 44 -4.37 11.21 -6.10
CA ALA A 44 -3.81 10.29 -7.08
C ALA A 44 -4.80 9.17 -7.44
N VAL A 45 -5.47 8.58 -6.42
CA VAL A 45 -6.54 7.59 -6.63
C VAL A 45 -7.65 8.18 -7.50
N LYS A 46 -8.14 9.37 -7.15
CA LYS A 46 -9.18 10.07 -7.88
C LYS A 46 -8.76 10.38 -9.32
N GLY A 47 -7.53 10.88 -9.52
CA GLY A 47 -7.00 11.27 -10.83
C GLY A 47 -6.98 10.10 -11.80
N VAL A 48 -6.38 9.00 -11.39
CA VAL A 48 -6.25 7.80 -12.23
C VAL A 48 -7.61 7.18 -12.57
N LEU A 49 -8.52 7.11 -11.60
CA LEU A 49 -9.87 6.60 -11.85
C LEU A 49 -10.68 7.52 -12.77
N ARG A 50 -10.47 8.84 -12.66
CA ARG A 50 -11.06 9.81 -13.57
C ARG A 50 -10.60 9.61 -15.01
N ASP A 51 -9.30 9.37 -15.21
CA ASP A 51 -8.71 9.18 -16.54
C ASP A 51 -9.21 7.89 -17.21
N LEU A 52 -9.66 6.91 -16.42
CA LEU A 52 -10.25 5.67 -16.92
C LEU A 52 -11.75 5.77 -17.20
N GLN A 53 -12.42 6.82 -16.73
CA GLN A 53 -13.85 7.01 -16.92
C GLN A 53 -14.13 7.95 -18.08
N ASP A 54 -14.41 7.39 -19.24
CA ASP A 54 -14.69 8.12 -20.47
C ASP A 54 -16.20 8.09 -20.82
N ASP A 55 -17.02 8.66 -19.91
CA ASP A 55 -18.46 8.76 -20.10
C ASP A 55 -19.05 10.08 -19.57
N SER A 56 -20.35 10.30 -19.83
CA SER A 56 -21.07 11.50 -19.40
C SER A 56 -21.18 11.65 -17.89
N SER A 57 -20.94 10.59 -17.10
CA SER A 57 -21.02 10.62 -15.65
C SER A 57 -19.72 11.04 -14.98
N CYS A 58 -18.61 11.20 -15.72
CA CYS A 58 -17.29 11.54 -15.19
C CYS A 58 -17.33 12.78 -14.28
N ASN A 59 -17.97 13.87 -14.73
CA ASN A 59 -18.08 15.09 -13.94
C ASN A 59 -19.03 14.97 -12.73
N GLU A 60 -19.95 14.01 -12.74
CA GLU A 60 -20.79 13.74 -11.56
C GLU A 60 -19.99 12.97 -10.52
N VAL A 61 -19.28 11.91 -10.92
CA VAL A 61 -18.49 11.07 -10.03
C VAL A 61 -17.29 11.83 -9.46
N PHE A 62 -16.51 12.51 -10.33
CA PHE A 62 -15.24 13.11 -9.96
C PHE A 62 -15.28 14.65 -9.80
N GLY A 63 -16.39 15.32 -10.15
CA GLY A 63 -16.51 16.78 -10.15
C GLY A 63 -15.96 17.42 -11.40
N SER A 64 -16.05 18.75 -11.49
CA SER A 64 -15.57 19.52 -12.64
C SER A 64 -14.06 19.38 -12.86
N ALA A 65 -13.63 19.53 -14.11
CA ALA A 65 -12.20 19.67 -14.42
C ALA A 65 -11.62 20.94 -13.80
N SER A 66 -10.32 20.92 -13.54
CA SER A 66 -9.60 22.12 -13.04
C SER A 66 -9.64 23.21 -14.09
N GLY A 67 -10.11 24.42 -13.70
CA GLY A 67 -10.19 25.59 -14.59
C GLY A 67 -11.58 25.86 -15.19
N GLU A 68 -12.59 25.06 -14.89
CA GLU A 68 -13.96 25.40 -15.26
C GLU A 68 -14.50 26.55 -14.39
N GLU A 69 -15.28 27.48 -15.00
CA GLU A 69 -15.86 28.66 -14.31
C GLU A 69 -16.79 28.30 -13.15
N LEU A 70 -17.46 27.12 -13.21
CA LEU A 70 -18.35 26.60 -12.18
C LEU A 70 -17.75 25.31 -11.60
N SER A 71 -17.02 25.44 -10.51
CA SER A 71 -16.49 24.28 -9.79
C SER A 71 -17.62 23.48 -9.12
N LYS A 72 -17.78 22.22 -9.52
CA LYS A 72 -18.73 21.26 -8.93
C LYS A 72 -17.94 20.13 -8.23
N SER A 73 -18.26 19.84 -6.98
CA SER A 73 -17.68 18.70 -6.27
C SER A 73 -18.17 17.37 -6.87
N GLY A 74 -17.33 16.34 -6.84
CA GLY A 74 -17.75 15.00 -7.21
C GLY A 74 -18.66 14.35 -6.17
N ASP A 75 -19.39 13.34 -6.60
CA ASP A 75 -20.36 12.60 -5.79
C ASP A 75 -19.73 11.42 -5.01
N ILE A 76 -18.42 11.15 -5.25
CA ILE A 76 -17.62 10.18 -4.48
C ILE A 76 -16.41 10.88 -3.85
N ALA A 77 -16.18 10.61 -2.57
CA ALA A 77 -14.95 10.99 -1.87
C ALA A 77 -13.94 9.83 -1.96
N PHE A 78 -12.74 10.14 -2.42
CA PHE A 78 -11.61 9.20 -2.52
C PHE A 78 -10.62 9.53 -1.40
N CYS A 79 -10.47 8.62 -0.44
CA CYS A 79 -9.53 8.79 0.64
C CYS A 79 -8.11 8.36 0.23
N GLU A 80 -7.14 8.67 1.07
CA GLU A 80 -5.77 8.18 0.85
C GLU A 80 -5.69 6.67 0.98
N GLY A 81 -4.86 6.05 0.16
CA GLY A 81 -4.46 4.65 0.29
C GLY A 81 -3.46 4.49 1.42
N LYS A 82 -3.81 3.65 2.40
CA LYS A 82 -3.03 3.38 3.62
C LYS A 82 -2.32 2.05 3.48
N LEU A 83 -1.08 1.99 3.94
CA LEU A 83 -0.30 0.76 3.97
C LEU A 83 -1.01 -0.28 4.83
N LEU A 84 -1.11 -1.53 4.32
CA LEU A 84 -1.69 -2.67 5.02
C LEU A 84 -0.67 -3.78 5.26
N ALA A 85 0.16 -4.09 4.27
CA ALA A 85 1.28 -5.00 4.40
C ALA A 85 2.46 -4.54 3.53
N PHE A 86 3.67 -4.76 4.01
CA PHE A 86 4.90 -4.30 3.40
C PHE A 86 5.91 -5.45 3.29
N PRO A 87 6.49 -5.76 2.14
CA PRO A 87 7.46 -6.84 2.01
C PRO A 87 8.80 -6.43 2.59
N LEU A 88 9.36 -7.27 3.45
CA LEU A 88 10.70 -7.15 4.00
C LEU A 88 11.52 -8.37 3.62
N ARG A 89 12.78 -8.19 3.28
CA ARG A 89 13.70 -9.27 2.97
C ARG A 89 13.83 -10.21 4.17
N SER A 90 13.79 -11.50 3.93
CA SER A 90 13.95 -12.52 4.96
C SER A 90 14.94 -13.58 4.50
N MET A 91 15.82 -14.01 5.38
CA MET A 91 16.78 -15.09 5.12
C MET A 91 16.09 -16.41 4.78
N LYS A 92 14.89 -16.62 5.32
CA LYS A 92 13.99 -17.72 4.96
C LYS A 92 12.82 -17.18 4.12
N ASN A 93 12.35 -17.99 3.17
CA ASN A 93 11.20 -17.65 2.30
C ASN A 93 11.40 -16.42 1.38
N SER A 94 12.63 -15.92 1.23
CA SER A 94 13.01 -14.72 0.46
C SER A 94 12.50 -13.41 1.07
N PHE A 95 11.23 -13.33 1.44
CA PHE A 95 10.62 -12.18 2.10
C PHE A 95 9.47 -12.58 3.03
N VAL A 96 9.10 -11.66 3.90
CA VAL A 96 7.87 -11.71 4.72
C VAL A 96 7.03 -10.47 4.46
N TRP A 97 5.70 -10.59 4.60
CA TRP A 97 4.82 -9.41 4.66
C TRP A 97 4.77 -8.89 6.09
N ALA A 98 5.30 -7.71 6.29
CA ALA A 98 5.30 -7.01 7.57
C ALA A 98 4.00 -6.22 7.75
N THR A 99 3.47 -6.26 8.96
CA THR A 99 2.37 -5.42 9.44
C THR A 99 2.56 -5.16 10.94
N CYS A 100 1.67 -4.37 11.56
CA CYS A 100 1.75 -4.07 12.98
C CYS A 100 0.35 -3.88 13.60
N PRO A 101 0.23 -3.86 14.95
CA PRO A 101 -1.04 -3.66 15.64
C PRO A 101 -1.81 -2.41 15.21
N TYR A 102 -1.12 -1.29 15.00
CA TYR A 102 -1.73 -0.04 14.54
C TYR A 102 -2.39 -0.18 13.14
N ILE A 103 -1.67 -0.78 12.18
CA ILE A 103 -2.20 -1.03 10.83
C ILE A 103 -3.41 -1.96 10.91
N LEU A 104 -3.27 -3.08 11.62
CA LEU A 104 -4.33 -4.08 11.77
C LEU A 104 -5.56 -3.50 12.45
N GLY A 105 -5.37 -2.69 13.51
CA GLY A 105 -6.47 -2.02 14.23
C GLY A 105 -7.29 -1.13 13.33
N ARG A 106 -6.63 -0.25 12.60
CA ARG A 106 -7.29 0.68 11.66
C ARG A 106 -8.08 -0.05 10.56
N PHE A 107 -7.51 -1.09 9.99
CA PHE A 107 -8.16 -1.83 8.92
C PHE A 107 -9.32 -2.68 9.45
N ALA A 108 -9.13 -3.39 10.56
CA ALA A 108 -10.14 -4.25 11.15
C ALA A 108 -11.41 -3.50 11.55
N GLU A 109 -11.29 -2.26 12.08
CA GLU A 109 -12.45 -1.39 12.33
C GLU A 109 -13.29 -1.16 11.07
N ARG A 110 -12.63 -1.02 9.91
CA ARG A 110 -13.33 -0.76 8.62
C ARG A 110 -14.08 -1.98 8.11
N ILE A 111 -13.54 -3.17 8.33
CA ILE A 111 -14.17 -4.42 7.90
C ILE A 111 -15.05 -5.06 8.99
N GLY A 112 -15.10 -4.46 10.20
CA GLY A 112 -15.88 -4.95 11.33
C GLY A 112 -15.33 -6.26 11.93
N CYS A 113 -14.01 -6.41 11.97
CA CYS A 113 -13.32 -7.53 12.60
C CYS A 113 -12.68 -7.10 13.92
N GLU A 114 -12.50 -8.05 14.84
CA GLU A 114 -11.73 -7.84 16.05
C GLU A 114 -10.24 -8.13 15.81
N VAL A 115 -9.38 -7.31 16.40
CA VAL A 115 -7.93 -7.51 16.35
C VAL A 115 -7.46 -8.23 17.61
N PRO A 116 -6.63 -9.28 17.50
CA PRO A 116 -6.06 -9.92 18.66
C PRO A 116 -5.09 -8.98 19.40
N ARG A 117 -4.84 -9.26 20.68
CA ARG A 117 -3.79 -8.57 21.44
C ARG A 117 -2.44 -9.19 21.13
N PHE A 118 -1.40 -8.36 21.11
CA PHE A 118 -0.02 -8.77 20.78
C PHE A 118 0.93 -8.52 21.97
N PRO A 119 0.79 -9.24 23.12
CA PRO A 119 1.54 -8.92 24.34
C PRO A 119 3.06 -9.07 24.17
N ALA A 120 3.54 -9.96 23.29
CA ALA A 120 4.98 -10.12 23.09
C ALA A 120 5.65 -8.92 22.40
N LEU A 121 4.90 -8.08 21.67
CA LEU A 121 5.45 -6.90 20.98
C LEU A 121 5.78 -5.72 21.91
N SER A 122 5.60 -5.86 23.22
CA SER A 122 6.21 -4.96 24.20
C SER A 122 7.74 -5.08 24.23
N ASP A 123 8.28 -6.16 23.70
CA ASP A 123 9.68 -6.41 23.43
C ASP A 123 9.92 -6.30 21.91
N GLU A 124 10.58 -5.24 21.47
CA GLU A 124 10.80 -4.96 20.04
C GLU A 124 11.73 -5.98 19.34
N SER A 125 12.41 -6.84 20.10
CA SER A 125 13.19 -7.96 19.56
C SER A 125 12.33 -9.17 19.18
N LYS A 126 11.01 -9.12 19.41
CA LYS A 126 10.06 -10.21 19.14
C LYS A 126 9.09 -9.86 18.02
N ILE A 127 8.70 -10.90 17.28
CA ILE A 127 7.67 -10.82 16.24
C ILE A 127 6.71 -12.00 16.35
N TYR A 128 5.47 -11.81 15.93
CA TYR A 128 4.57 -12.94 15.66
C TYR A 128 4.71 -13.34 14.19
N ALA A 129 5.10 -14.58 13.96
CA ALA A 129 5.21 -15.17 12.62
C ALA A 129 5.14 -16.69 12.68
N ASP A 130 4.91 -17.33 11.55
CA ASP A 130 4.99 -18.78 11.42
C ASP A 130 6.43 -19.28 11.65
N SER A 131 6.59 -20.43 12.29
CA SER A 131 7.91 -21.01 12.57
C SER A 131 8.76 -21.31 11.33
N SER A 132 8.16 -21.39 10.15
CA SER A 132 8.87 -21.59 8.88
C SER A 132 9.77 -20.42 8.48
N VAL A 133 9.62 -19.25 9.09
CA VAL A 133 10.52 -18.10 8.86
C VAL A 133 11.80 -18.18 9.70
N CYS A 134 11.86 -19.10 10.69
CA CYS A 134 13.02 -19.27 11.55
C CYS A 134 14.21 -19.87 10.84
N VAL A 135 15.41 -19.37 11.13
CA VAL A 135 16.69 -19.90 10.61
C VAL A 135 17.24 -21.02 11.50
N ASP A 136 16.96 -20.98 12.81
CA ASP A 136 17.47 -21.90 13.83
C ASP A 136 16.35 -22.54 14.68
N GLY A 137 15.08 -22.43 14.22
CA GLY A 137 13.90 -22.91 14.94
C GLY A 137 13.34 -21.93 15.98
N LYS A 138 14.02 -20.81 16.24
CA LYS A 138 13.60 -19.79 17.21
C LYS A 138 13.67 -18.37 16.66
N HIS A 139 14.67 -18.07 15.84
CA HIS A 139 14.93 -16.70 15.37
C HIS A 139 14.74 -16.58 13.88
N ALA A 140 14.19 -15.45 13.44
CA ALA A 140 14.13 -15.01 12.07
C ALA A 140 15.14 -13.86 11.84
N VAL A 141 15.78 -13.86 10.66
CA VAL A 141 16.59 -12.75 10.19
C VAL A 141 15.79 -12.02 9.11
N ILE A 142 15.41 -10.79 9.41
CA ILE A 142 14.58 -9.92 8.55
C ILE A 142 15.31 -8.59 8.39
N GLU A 143 15.55 -8.18 7.16
CA GLU A 143 16.49 -7.12 6.82
C GLU A 143 17.84 -7.40 7.48
N GLU A 144 18.37 -6.46 8.25
CA GLU A 144 19.63 -6.57 8.98
C GLU A 144 19.45 -6.98 10.46
N TYR A 145 18.22 -7.39 10.86
CA TYR A 145 17.88 -7.64 12.26
C TYR A 145 17.51 -9.09 12.52
N THR A 146 17.80 -9.53 13.74
CA THR A 146 17.41 -10.84 14.24
C THR A 146 16.27 -10.69 15.25
N PHE A 147 15.18 -11.40 15.02
CA PHE A 147 13.99 -11.39 15.89
C PHE A 147 13.71 -12.75 16.47
N GLU A 148 13.31 -12.81 17.74
CA GLU A 148 12.71 -14.00 18.34
C GLU A 148 11.29 -14.17 17.81
N VAL A 149 10.99 -15.33 17.25
CA VAL A 149 9.67 -15.64 16.68
C VAL A 149 8.76 -16.23 17.74
N VAL A 150 7.57 -15.65 17.87
CA VAL A 150 6.47 -16.15 18.69
C VAL A 150 5.45 -16.80 17.77
N PRO A 151 5.44 -18.13 17.60
CA PRO A 151 4.57 -18.81 16.65
C PRO A 151 3.18 -19.11 17.27
N ASP A 152 2.45 -18.07 17.66
CA ASP A 152 1.10 -18.18 18.20
C ASP A 152 0.09 -18.40 17.07
N THR A 153 -0.34 -19.63 16.87
CA THR A 153 -1.27 -20.03 15.82
C THR A 153 -2.61 -19.32 15.92
N GLY A 154 -3.13 -19.10 17.14
CA GLY A 154 -4.41 -18.43 17.35
C GLY A 154 -4.38 -16.97 16.95
N ILE A 155 -3.28 -16.26 17.21
CA ILE A 155 -3.06 -14.88 16.75
C ILE A 155 -2.91 -14.85 15.23
N LEU A 156 -2.09 -15.71 14.66
CA LEU A 156 -1.82 -15.75 13.22
C LEU A 156 -3.08 -16.09 12.40
N GLU A 157 -3.91 -17.03 12.88
CA GLU A 157 -5.19 -17.37 12.23
C GLU A 157 -6.16 -16.18 12.22
N ARG A 158 -6.29 -15.45 13.33
CA ARG A 158 -7.13 -14.24 13.39
C ARG A 158 -6.62 -13.16 12.46
N VAL A 159 -5.32 -12.95 12.38
CA VAL A 159 -4.74 -12.00 11.43
C VAL A 159 -4.98 -12.46 9.99
N ALA A 160 -4.83 -13.75 9.69
CA ALA A 160 -5.14 -14.29 8.38
C ALA A 160 -6.62 -14.11 8.01
N GLU A 161 -7.54 -14.21 8.96
CA GLU A 161 -8.96 -13.91 8.75
C GLU A 161 -9.20 -12.45 8.35
N ILE A 162 -8.55 -11.48 9.02
CA ILE A 162 -8.61 -10.05 8.65
C ILE A 162 -8.18 -9.87 7.19
N PHE A 163 -7.07 -10.52 6.78
CA PHE A 163 -6.57 -10.43 5.41
C PHE A 163 -7.34 -11.28 4.39
N SER A 164 -8.24 -12.17 4.83
CA SER A 164 -9.05 -13.00 3.92
C SER A 164 -9.97 -12.19 3.00
N LYS A 165 -10.24 -10.94 3.35
CA LYS A 165 -11.02 -9.99 2.54
C LYS A 165 -10.23 -9.39 1.36
N VAL A 166 -8.91 -9.62 1.32
CA VAL A 166 -8.03 -9.09 0.28
C VAL A 166 -7.88 -10.13 -0.83
N GLU A 167 -8.41 -9.86 -2.01
CA GLU A 167 -8.37 -10.79 -3.13
C GLU A 167 -7.35 -10.38 -4.22
N CYS A 168 -6.99 -9.10 -4.31
CA CYS A 168 -6.12 -8.57 -5.37
C CYS A 168 -4.69 -9.14 -5.39
N GLY A 169 -4.16 -9.63 -4.27
CA GLY A 169 -2.82 -10.21 -4.17
C GLY A 169 -2.59 -11.52 -4.96
N GLY A 170 -3.63 -12.04 -5.60
CA GLY A 170 -3.50 -13.17 -6.52
C GLY A 170 -3.06 -14.48 -5.86
N ARG A 171 -2.39 -15.35 -6.66
CA ARG A 171 -1.99 -16.70 -6.22
C ARG A 171 -0.91 -16.70 -5.15
N VAL A 172 0.09 -15.83 -5.27
CA VAL A 172 1.23 -15.77 -4.32
C VAL A 172 0.73 -15.37 -2.96
N TRP A 173 -0.09 -14.32 -2.91
CA TRP A 173 -0.74 -13.86 -1.68
C TRP A 173 -1.57 -14.96 -1.03
N ARG A 174 -2.57 -15.50 -1.73
CA ARG A 174 -3.48 -16.53 -1.19
C ARG A 174 -2.77 -17.82 -0.79
N GLY A 175 -1.74 -18.23 -1.52
CA GLY A 175 -1.04 -19.51 -1.29
C GLY A 175 0.02 -19.47 -0.21
N SER A 176 0.55 -18.31 0.16
CA SER A 176 1.70 -18.21 1.05
C SER A 176 1.56 -17.17 2.18
N PHE A 177 0.51 -16.36 2.18
CA PHE A 177 0.35 -15.27 3.14
C PHE A 177 0.49 -15.75 4.60
N GLY A 178 -0.27 -16.75 5.04
CA GLY A 178 -0.24 -17.23 6.43
C GLY A 178 1.13 -17.73 6.91
N LYS A 179 2.00 -18.17 5.98
CA LYS A 179 3.37 -18.62 6.27
C LYS A 179 4.41 -17.51 6.16
N ARG A 180 4.04 -16.36 5.60
CA ARG A 180 4.95 -15.25 5.35
C ARG A 180 4.56 -13.95 6.06
N ILE A 181 3.42 -13.92 6.75
CA ILE A 181 3.06 -12.76 7.55
C ILE A 181 3.97 -12.66 8.77
N ALA A 182 4.46 -11.46 9.04
CA ALA A 182 5.21 -11.13 10.25
C ALA A 182 4.64 -9.86 10.88
N ILE A 183 4.32 -9.92 12.17
CA ILE A 183 3.70 -8.82 12.90
C ILE A 183 4.75 -8.24 13.82
N PHE A 184 5.13 -7.01 13.56
CA PHE A 184 6.14 -6.24 14.29
C PHE A 184 5.49 -5.28 15.29
N SER A 185 6.28 -4.73 16.21
CA SER A 185 5.86 -3.54 16.97
C SER A 185 5.60 -2.36 16.03
N ASP A 186 4.77 -1.41 16.45
CA ASP A 186 4.48 -0.21 15.66
C ASP A 186 5.75 0.60 15.38
N THR A 187 6.70 0.64 16.35
CA THR A 187 8.01 1.30 16.21
C THR A 187 8.85 0.65 15.11
N MET A 188 9.01 -0.69 15.15
CA MET A 188 9.80 -1.42 14.16
C MET A 188 9.17 -1.32 12.76
N MET A 189 7.84 -1.38 12.68
CA MET A 189 7.14 -1.19 11.41
C MET A 189 7.36 0.20 10.82
N SER A 190 7.31 1.25 11.67
CA SER A 190 7.62 2.62 11.25
C SER A 190 9.07 2.78 10.77
N TYR A 191 9.99 2.11 11.43
CA TYR A 191 11.40 2.09 11.03
C TYR A 191 11.59 1.42 9.66
N PHE A 192 11.07 0.20 9.48
CA PHE A 192 11.21 -0.51 8.21
C PHE A 192 10.50 0.20 7.03
N ALA A 193 9.33 0.73 7.27
CA ALA A 193 8.62 1.48 6.24
C ALA A 193 9.42 2.69 5.72
N LYS A 194 10.32 3.25 6.53
CA LYS A 194 11.21 4.36 6.16
C LYS A 194 12.51 3.90 5.50
N THR A 195 13.03 2.72 5.87
CA THR A 195 14.39 2.31 5.50
C THR A 195 14.43 1.21 4.46
N ALA A 196 13.34 0.45 4.27
CA ALA A 196 13.29 -0.68 3.35
C ALA A 196 12.60 -0.37 2.01
N CYS A 197 12.30 0.90 1.71
CA CYS A 197 12.01 1.33 0.35
C CYS A 197 13.28 1.28 -0.50
N SER A 198 13.13 0.96 -1.79
CA SER A 198 14.25 1.00 -2.71
C SER A 198 14.58 2.43 -3.10
N VAL A 199 15.88 2.73 -3.27
CA VAL A 199 16.34 4.00 -3.82
C VAL A 199 17.17 3.68 -5.07
N ASP A 200 16.61 4.03 -6.21
CA ASP A 200 17.20 3.76 -7.51
C ASP A 200 17.84 5.04 -8.08
N GLN A 201 19.05 4.91 -8.57
CA GLN A 201 19.79 6.00 -9.19
C GLN A 201 19.49 6.08 -10.68
N HIS A 202 19.09 7.23 -11.14
CA HIS A 202 18.78 7.53 -12.53
C HIS A 202 19.75 8.52 -13.12
N VAL A 203 20.02 8.39 -14.41
CA VAL A 203 20.90 9.29 -15.16
C VAL A 203 20.29 9.57 -16.53
N CYS A 204 20.38 10.81 -16.99
CA CYS A 204 20.06 11.14 -18.38
C CYS A 204 21.31 11.03 -19.24
N ILE A 205 21.23 10.21 -20.28
CA ILE A 205 22.31 10.06 -21.28
C ILE A 205 22.11 11.08 -22.41
N ASP A 206 23.17 11.70 -22.86
CA ASP A 206 23.18 12.53 -24.05
C ASP A 206 23.25 11.64 -25.30
N ASP A 207 22.23 11.68 -26.14
CA ASP A 207 22.09 10.82 -27.31
C ASP A 207 23.21 11.01 -28.34
N SER A 208 23.86 12.19 -28.38
CA SER A 208 24.90 12.52 -29.35
C SER A 208 26.26 12.03 -28.92
N THR A 209 26.53 11.98 -27.61
CA THR A 209 27.84 11.63 -27.05
C THR A 209 27.88 10.28 -26.37
N GLY A 210 26.69 9.73 -25.97
CA GLY A 210 26.56 8.51 -25.18
C GLY A 210 27.05 8.67 -23.73
N ILE A 211 27.29 9.90 -23.27
CA ILE A 211 27.80 10.21 -21.93
C ILE A 211 26.66 10.77 -21.05
N ALA A 212 26.76 10.57 -19.75
CA ALA A 212 25.81 11.17 -18.80
C ALA A 212 25.88 12.71 -18.88
N LYS A 213 24.72 13.35 -18.93
CA LYS A 213 24.65 14.81 -18.87
C LYS A 213 25.04 15.30 -17.47
N ASP A 214 25.80 16.38 -17.42
CA ASP A 214 26.20 16.99 -16.15
C ASP A 214 24.95 17.43 -15.35
N GLY A 215 24.91 17.09 -14.06
CA GLY A 215 23.80 17.41 -13.15
C GLY A 215 22.52 16.62 -13.39
N ALA A 216 22.53 15.58 -14.24
CA ALA A 216 21.37 14.77 -14.56
C ALA A 216 21.28 13.45 -13.78
N LEU A 217 22.07 13.34 -12.70
CA LEU A 217 22.01 12.23 -11.76
C LEU A 217 20.96 12.56 -10.69
N PHE A 218 20.01 11.67 -10.48
CA PHE A 218 18.98 11.83 -9.43
C PHE A 218 18.57 10.48 -8.87
N ASN A 219 18.09 10.47 -7.63
CA ASN A 219 17.66 9.29 -6.91
C ASN A 219 16.14 9.30 -6.75
N ILE A 220 15.50 8.20 -7.10
CA ILE A 220 14.05 8.00 -6.91
C ILE A 220 13.84 6.93 -5.85
N GLU A 221 13.05 7.25 -4.83
CA GLU A 221 12.58 6.25 -3.86
C GLU A 221 11.33 5.55 -4.40
N THR A 222 11.24 4.23 -4.21
CA THR A 222 10.08 3.43 -4.61
C THR A 222 9.64 2.52 -3.46
N VAL A 223 8.32 2.39 -3.31
CA VAL A 223 7.73 1.34 -2.47
C VAL A 223 7.87 0.02 -3.21
N PRO A 224 8.36 -1.05 -2.57
CA PRO A 224 8.57 -2.33 -3.22
C PRO A 224 7.29 -2.92 -3.85
N SER A 225 7.46 -3.72 -4.91
CA SER A 225 6.40 -4.65 -5.36
C SER A 225 6.00 -5.60 -4.22
N ASP A 226 4.83 -6.23 -4.35
CA ASP A 226 4.21 -7.04 -3.29
C ASP A 226 3.75 -6.25 -2.03
N SER A 227 3.75 -4.93 -2.08
CA SER A 227 3.14 -4.09 -1.04
C SER A 227 1.63 -4.04 -1.20
N LEU A 228 0.92 -3.99 -0.08
CA LEU A 228 -0.54 -3.91 -0.07
C LEU A 228 -1.00 -2.62 0.59
N PHE A 229 -1.90 -1.91 -0.09
CA PHE A 229 -2.59 -0.73 0.42
C PHE A 229 -4.10 -0.92 0.36
N TYR A 230 -4.83 -0.15 1.16
CA TYR A 230 -6.27 0.01 1.06
C TYR A 230 -6.67 1.48 1.12
N SER A 231 -7.65 1.86 0.33
CA SER A 231 -8.27 3.19 0.34
C SER A 231 -9.77 3.06 0.58
N GLU A 232 -10.34 3.99 1.33
CA GLU A 232 -11.78 4.09 1.50
C GLU A 232 -12.36 5.05 0.49
N MET A 233 -13.52 4.71 -0.03
CA MET A 233 -14.35 5.60 -0.83
C MET A 233 -15.70 5.76 -0.16
N PHE A 234 -16.23 6.99 -0.17
CA PHE A 234 -17.54 7.29 0.40
C PHE A 234 -18.47 7.86 -0.66
N GLU A 235 -19.67 7.30 -0.73
CA GLU A 235 -20.73 7.81 -1.57
C GLU A 235 -21.33 9.07 -0.92
N LEU A 236 -21.09 10.23 -1.52
CA LEU A 236 -21.60 11.52 -1.04
C LEU A 236 -23.03 11.77 -1.55
N ARG A 237 -23.40 11.16 -2.68
CA ARG A 237 -24.78 11.15 -3.21
C ARG A 237 -25.17 9.73 -3.57
N ALA A 238 -26.39 9.34 -3.21
CA ALA A 238 -26.91 8.01 -3.46
C ALA A 238 -26.85 7.63 -4.95
N GLY A 239 -26.36 6.43 -5.25
CA GLY A 239 -26.20 5.90 -6.60
C GLY A 239 -24.92 6.35 -7.32
N ALA A 240 -23.99 7.05 -6.64
CA ALA A 240 -22.75 7.49 -7.24
C ALA A 240 -21.82 6.30 -7.54
N PHE A 241 -21.79 5.26 -6.70
CA PHE A 241 -20.99 4.07 -6.98
C PHE A 241 -21.45 3.28 -8.20
N ASP A 242 -22.74 3.36 -8.55
CA ASP A 242 -23.28 2.69 -9.74
C ASP A 242 -22.81 3.35 -11.05
N LYS A 243 -22.32 4.59 -10.96
CA LYS A 243 -21.75 5.35 -12.08
C LYS A 243 -20.24 5.17 -12.24
N LEU A 244 -19.56 4.58 -11.25
CA LEU A 244 -18.13 4.30 -11.33
C LEU A 244 -17.91 3.08 -12.23
N THR A 245 -17.25 3.28 -13.38
CA THR A 245 -17.08 2.24 -14.40
C THR A 245 -15.94 1.29 -14.11
N PHE A 246 -14.90 1.73 -13.38
CA PHE A 246 -13.77 0.87 -13.02
C PHE A 246 -14.17 -0.14 -11.93
N GLY A 247 -14.29 -1.40 -12.29
CA GLY A 247 -14.69 -2.51 -11.41
C GLY A 247 -13.55 -3.35 -10.87
N GLY A 248 -12.29 -2.88 -10.97
CA GLY A 248 -11.10 -3.62 -10.56
C GLY A 248 -10.25 -4.10 -11.74
N GLY A 249 -9.12 -4.71 -11.44
CA GLY A 249 -8.16 -5.18 -12.43
C GLY A 249 -6.80 -4.53 -12.31
N MET A 250 -6.08 -4.36 -13.43
CA MET A 250 -4.78 -3.70 -13.44
C MET A 250 -4.94 -2.18 -13.55
N LEU A 251 -4.28 -1.45 -12.68
CA LEU A 251 -4.26 0.01 -12.65
C LEU A 251 -2.81 0.49 -12.53
N GLN A 252 -2.42 1.49 -13.34
CA GLN A 252 -1.16 2.20 -13.13
C GLN A 252 -1.43 3.46 -12.32
N ILE A 253 -0.68 3.67 -11.23
CA ILE A 253 -0.79 4.84 -10.37
C ILE A 253 0.60 5.36 -9.98
N GLY A 254 0.74 6.68 -9.91
CA GLY A 254 2.01 7.35 -9.64
C GLY A 254 2.79 7.72 -10.88
N GLY A 255 4.06 8.07 -10.70
CA GLY A 255 4.97 8.47 -11.77
C GLY A 255 5.61 7.31 -12.51
N ASP A 256 6.37 7.64 -13.54
CA ASP A 256 7.28 6.74 -14.25
C ASP A 256 6.63 5.49 -14.88
N ALA A 257 5.40 5.64 -15.37
CA ALA A 257 4.63 4.58 -16.04
C ALA A 257 5.39 3.94 -17.22
N SER A 258 6.09 4.75 -18.01
CA SER A 258 6.85 4.30 -19.18
C SER A 258 8.08 3.47 -18.82
N THR A 259 8.59 3.60 -17.59
CA THR A 259 9.67 2.76 -17.05
C THR A 259 9.16 1.58 -16.24
N GLY A 260 7.83 1.36 -16.22
CA GLY A 260 7.21 0.18 -15.64
C GLY A 260 6.83 0.32 -14.16
N LEU A 261 6.85 1.53 -13.58
CA LEU A 261 6.48 1.74 -12.18
C LEU A 261 4.97 1.88 -11.99
N GLY A 262 4.50 1.54 -10.80
CA GLY A 262 3.16 1.83 -10.32
C GLY A 262 2.03 0.93 -10.83
N PHE A 263 2.34 -0.22 -11.43
CA PHE A 263 1.30 -1.18 -11.83
C PHE A 263 0.80 -1.95 -10.61
N CYS A 264 -0.48 -1.79 -10.33
CA CYS A 264 -1.14 -2.40 -9.17
C CYS A 264 -2.31 -3.26 -9.63
N LYS A 265 -2.48 -4.41 -9.00
CA LYS A 265 -3.78 -5.12 -9.03
C LYS A 265 -4.72 -4.45 -8.04
N VAL A 266 -5.92 -4.17 -8.52
CA VAL A 266 -6.95 -3.50 -7.74
C VAL A 266 -8.17 -4.40 -7.63
N ASP A 267 -8.74 -4.42 -6.44
CA ASP A 267 -10.01 -5.08 -6.14
C ASP A 267 -10.82 -4.26 -5.15
N PHE A 268 -12.13 -4.52 -5.08
CA PHE A 268 -13.04 -3.80 -4.22
C PHE A 268 -13.69 -4.75 -3.21
N PHE A 269 -13.76 -4.28 -1.97
CA PHE A 269 -14.58 -4.89 -0.92
C PHE A 269 -15.67 -3.90 -0.54
N GLY A 270 -16.94 -4.28 -0.73
CA GLY A 270 -18.09 -3.47 -0.37
C GLY A 270 -18.84 -4.06 0.81
N LYS A 271 -19.11 -3.24 1.83
CA LYS A 271 -20.29 -3.43 2.68
C LYS A 271 -21.42 -2.64 2.04
N ASP A 272 -22.43 -3.31 1.51
CA ASP A 272 -23.74 -2.71 1.43
C ASP A 272 -24.21 -2.57 2.87
N CYS A 273 -23.99 -1.39 3.46
CA CYS A 273 -24.66 -1.01 4.71
C CYS A 273 -26.13 -0.72 4.38
N SER A 274 -26.89 -1.78 4.10
CA SER A 274 -28.31 -1.84 4.34
C SER A 274 -28.45 -2.49 5.70
N ASP A 275 -29.00 -1.75 6.64
CA ASP A 275 -29.45 -2.11 7.98
C ASP A 275 -28.52 -1.64 9.12
N ASP A 276 -28.79 -0.38 9.54
CA ASP A 276 -29.29 -0.03 10.90
C ASP A 276 -29.93 1.36 10.86
#